data_a0867244d104af483f10d8459d921c13
#
_entry.id   a0867244d104af483f10d8459d921c13
#
_cell.length_a   1.000
_cell.length_b   1.000
_cell.length_c   1.000
_cell.angle_alpha   90.00
_cell.angle_beta   90.00
_cell.angle_gamma   90.00
#
_symmetry.space_group_name_H-M   'P 1'
#
loop_
_entity.id
_entity.type
_entity.pdbx_description
1 polymer ?
#
loop_
_entity_poly.entity_id
_entity_poly.type
_entity_poly.pdbx_seq_one_letter_code
_entity_poly.pdbx_strand_id
1 'polypeptide(L)'
;MKHPLQKMMEDRRNGIKAGIPSYCTANPLVLEMALRRAKLLNRPVLIEATANQVNQYGGYTGMVPKDFYKMVLEMAEKIGVPEHQMILAGDHLGPLTWQNLPEKEAMDKSIELVYEYARAGFTKIHLDTSMKVADDPEGLLSTETIARRGAILYKAAMKGYEELKAEKPDVL
;
A
#
# COMPACT_ATOMS: atom_id res chain seq x y z
N MET A 1 -0.42 -1.43 20.87
CA MET A 1 1.00 -1.76 20.51
C MET A 1 1.44 -0.76 19.44
N LYS A 2 2.71 -0.32 19.40
CA LYS A 2 3.18 0.66 18.40
C LYS A 2 3.36 -0.02 17.04
N HIS A 3 2.96 0.65 15.95
CA HIS A 3 3.11 0.12 14.61
C HIS A 3 4.60 -0.17 14.29
N PRO A 4 4.99 -1.32 13.68
CA PRO A 4 6.40 -1.68 13.47
C PRO A 4 7.21 -0.65 12.69
N LEU A 5 6.61 0.04 11.69
CA LEU A 5 7.29 1.11 10.96
C LEU A 5 7.60 2.32 11.85
N GLN A 6 6.70 2.69 12.75
CA GLN A 6 6.93 3.79 13.69
C GLN A 6 8.10 3.45 14.62
N LYS A 7 8.13 2.20 15.15
CA LYS A 7 9.26 1.73 15.96
C LYS A 7 10.57 1.78 15.17
N MET A 8 10.59 1.28 13.95
CA MET A 8 11.79 1.32 13.10
C MET A 8 12.28 2.75 12.87
N MET A 9 11.39 3.70 12.62
CA MET A 9 11.76 5.11 12.42
C MET A 9 12.35 5.74 13.68
N GLU A 10 11.83 5.41 14.85
CA GLU A 10 12.38 5.87 16.13
C GLU A 10 13.76 5.27 16.40
N ASP A 11 13.91 3.96 16.20
CA ASP A 11 15.20 3.28 16.35
C ASP A 11 16.25 3.98 15.47
N ARG A 12 15.93 4.29 14.21
CA ARG A 12 16.83 5.01 13.30
C ARG A 12 17.15 6.43 13.77
N ARG A 13 16.17 7.19 14.28
CA ARG A 13 16.41 8.51 14.87
C ARG A 13 17.35 8.46 16.06
N ASN A 14 17.35 7.36 16.82
CA ASN A 14 18.22 7.10 17.94
C ASN A 14 19.57 6.47 17.54
N GLY A 15 19.91 6.45 16.25
CA GLY A 15 21.17 5.87 15.75
C GLY A 15 21.21 4.35 15.66
N ILE A 16 20.12 3.66 15.95
CA ILE A 16 20.02 2.20 15.85
C ILE A 16 19.82 1.81 14.39
N LYS A 17 20.65 0.90 13.89
CA LYS A 17 20.49 0.34 12.54
C LYS A 17 19.26 -0.56 12.49
N ALA A 18 18.18 -0.08 11.91
CA ALA A 18 16.92 -0.80 11.76
C ALA A 18 16.40 -0.73 10.33
N GLY A 19 15.78 -1.82 9.87
CA GLY A 19 15.14 -1.92 8.56
C GLY A 19 14.15 -3.09 8.54
N ILE A 20 13.13 -2.98 7.69
CA ILE A 20 12.15 -4.03 7.43
C ILE A 20 12.23 -4.34 5.94
N PRO A 21 12.47 -5.60 5.53
CA PRO A 21 12.46 -5.96 4.12
C PRO A 21 11.04 -5.83 3.55
N SER A 22 10.91 -5.22 2.38
CA SER A 22 9.66 -5.13 1.65
C SER A 22 9.61 -6.17 0.52
N TYR A 23 8.48 -6.85 0.43
CA TYR A 23 8.19 -7.84 -0.60
C TYR A 23 7.04 -7.31 -1.48
N CYS A 24 7.39 -6.57 -2.53
CA CYS A 24 6.42 -6.05 -3.51
C CYS A 24 6.11 -7.15 -4.54
N THR A 25 5.15 -8.01 -4.23
CA THR A 25 4.81 -9.16 -5.07
C THR A 25 3.41 -9.67 -4.77
N ALA A 26 2.76 -10.23 -5.80
CA ALA A 26 1.52 -10.99 -5.65
C ALA A 26 1.71 -12.50 -5.94
N ASN A 27 2.96 -12.96 -6.11
CA ASN A 27 3.25 -14.39 -6.33
C ASN A 27 3.09 -15.18 -5.03
N PRO A 28 2.18 -16.19 -4.96
CA PRO A 28 1.89 -16.91 -3.72
C PRO A 28 3.10 -17.62 -3.12
N LEU A 29 4.00 -18.16 -3.94
CA LEU A 29 5.19 -18.85 -3.44
C LEU A 29 6.17 -17.88 -2.76
N VAL A 30 6.35 -16.69 -3.36
CA VAL A 30 7.22 -15.66 -2.77
C VAL A 30 6.62 -15.12 -1.48
N LEU A 31 5.29 -14.88 -1.46
CA LEU A 31 4.57 -14.46 -0.26
C LEU A 31 4.70 -15.50 0.86
N GLU A 32 4.52 -16.79 0.55
CA GLU A 32 4.69 -17.86 1.53
C GLU A 32 6.10 -17.87 2.12
N MET A 33 7.13 -17.74 1.27
CA MET A 33 8.52 -17.72 1.75
C MET A 33 8.83 -16.49 2.60
N ALA A 34 8.29 -15.31 2.24
CA ALA A 34 8.41 -14.10 3.04
C ALA A 34 7.80 -14.27 4.44
N LEU A 35 6.59 -14.84 4.51
CA LEU A 35 5.90 -15.13 5.78
C LEU A 35 6.63 -16.19 6.61
N ARG A 36 7.08 -17.29 6.01
CA ARG A 36 7.89 -18.32 6.70
C ARG A 36 9.19 -17.73 7.27
N ARG A 37 9.85 -16.85 6.52
CA ARG A 37 11.04 -16.14 6.99
C ARG A 37 10.72 -15.21 8.16
N ALA A 38 9.62 -14.47 8.10
CA ALA A 38 9.18 -13.60 9.19
C ALA A 38 8.95 -14.38 10.49
N LYS A 39 8.24 -15.53 10.39
CA LYS A 39 8.03 -16.45 11.51
C LYS A 39 9.34 -16.98 12.08
N LEU A 40 10.23 -17.50 11.21
CA LEU A 40 11.51 -18.07 11.62
C LEU A 40 12.37 -17.06 12.39
N LEU A 41 12.39 -15.81 11.93
CA LEU A 41 13.21 -14.76 12.53
C LEU A 41 12.49 -13.98 13.64
N ASN A 42 11.22 -14.26 13.87
CA ASN A 42 10.34 -13.51 14.77
C ASN A 42 10.44 -11.98 14.52
N ARG A 43 10.29 -11.57 13.27
CA ARG A 43 10.43 -10.17 12.81
C ARG A 43 9.25 -9.71 11.97
N PRO A 44 8.96 -8.40 11.96
CA PRO A 44 7.96 -7.84 11.04
C PRO A 44 8.29 -8.15 9.59
N VAL A 45 7.24 -8.30 8.79
CA VAL A 45 7.29 -8.44 7.33
C VAL A 45 6.40 -7.39 6.69
N LEU A 46 6.93 -6.73 5.66
CA LEU A 46 6.19 -5.78 4.84
C LEU A 46 5.89 -6.44 3.49
N ILE A 47 4.61 -6.61 3.19
CA ILE A 47 4.10 -7.15 1.92
C ILE A 47 3.37 -6.03 1.20
N GLU A 48 3.74 -5.80 -0.04
CA GLU A 48 3.23 -4.70 -0.85
C GLU A 48 2.65 -5.20 -2.17
N ALA A 49 1.65 -4.48 -2.67
CA ALA A 49 1.14 -4.66 -4.04
C ALA A 49 1.07 -3.31 -4.75
N THR A 50 1.44 -3.28 -6.03
CA THR A 50 1.28 -2.11 -6.90
C THR A 50 -0.12 -2.07 -7.50
N ALA A 51 -0.53 -0.91 -8.03
CA ALA A 51 -1.79 -0.74 -8.74
C ALA A 51 -1.95 -1.66 -9.97
N ASN A 52 -0.85 -2.05 -10.61
CA ASN A 52 -0.90 -2.99 -11.72
C ASN A 52 -1.17 -4.43 -11.27
N GLN A 53 -0.74 -4.79 -10.08
CA GLN A 53 -0.97 -6.11 -9.48
C GLN A 53 -2.40 -6.24 -8.97
N VAL A 54 -2.84 -5.27 -8.18
CA VAL A 54 -4.09 -5.27 -7.44
C VAL A 54 -4.70 -3.89 -7.51
N ASN A 55 -5.92 -3.77 -8.00
CA ASN A 55 -6.65 -2.50 -8.03
C ASN A 55 -8.17 -2.77 -7.97
N GLN A 56 -8.98 -1.73 -7.94
CA GLN A 56 -10.44 -1.83 -7.88
C GLN A 56 -11.07 -2.60 -9.05
N TYR A 57 -10.33 -2.82 -10.13
CA TYR A 57 -10.76 -3.60 -11.30
C TYR A 57 -10.11 -5.00 -11.36
N GLY A 58 -9.30 -5.37 -10.36
CA GLY A 58 -8.64 -6.67 -10.23
C GLY A 58 -7.15 -6.68 -10.61
N GLY A 59 -6.64 -5.66 -11.30
CA GLY A 59 -5.26 -5.69 -11.81
C GLY A 59 -4.97 -6.91 -12.68
N TYR A 60 -3.68 -7.29 -12.84
CA TYR A 60 -3.35 -8.52 -13.60
C TYR A 60 -3.54 -9.79 -12.77
N THR A 61 -3.75 -9.68 -11.46
CA THR A 61 -3.99 -10.85 -10.58
C THR A 61 -5.45 -11.27 -10.51
N GLY A 62 -6.36 -10.43 -10.96
CA GLY A 62 -7.81 -10.59 -10.79
C GLY A 62 -8.31 -10.23 -9.38
N MET A 63 -7.46 -9.69 -8.50
CA MET A 63 -7.80 -9.37 -7.11
C MET A 63 -8.01 -7.87 -6.91
N VAL A 64 -9.09 -7.51 -6.21
CA VAL A 64 -9.25 -6.19 -5.61
C VAL A 64 -8.49 -6.10 -4.27
N PRO A 65 -8.22 -4.90 -3.72
CA PRO A 65 -7.43 -4.75 -2.49
C PRO A 65 -7.89 -5.63 -1.34
N LYS A 66 -9.19 -5.75 -1.12
CA LYS A 66 -9.77 -6.59 -0.08
C LYS A 66 -9.46 -8.09 -0.27
N ASP A 67 -9.44 -8.57 -1.51
CA ASP A 67 -9.16 -9.99 -1.80
C ASP A 67 -7.69 -10.31 -1.54
N PHE A 68 -6.78 -9.44 -1.98
CA PHE A 68 -5.36 -9.59 -1.72
C PHE A 68 -5.07 -9.55 -0.22
N TYR A 69 -5.66 -8.60 0.51
CA TYR A 69 -5.56 -8.49 1.96
C TYR A 69 -5.96 -9.79 2.63
N LYS A 70 -7.15 -10.31 2.30
CA LYS A 70 -7.68 -11.56 2.85
C LYS A 70 -6.78 -12.75 2.53
N MET A 71 -6.33 -12.88 1.29
CA MET A 71 -5.43 -13.96 0.86
C MET A 71 -4.15 -14.00 1.68
N VAL A 72 -3.52 -12.84 1.91
CA VAL A 72 -2.28 -12.76 2.69
C VAL A 72 -2.53 -13.09 4.15
N LEU A 73 -3.64 -12.62 4.75
CA LEU A 73 -4.01 -12.98 6.13
C LEU A 73 -4.23 -14.48 6.31
N GLU A 74 -4.99 -15.11 5.42
CA GLU A 74 -5.24 -16.56 5.47
C GLU A 74 -3.94 -17.37 5.33
N MET A 75 -3.01 -16.92 4.48
CA MET A 75 -1.70 -17.53 4.33
C MET A 75 -0.87 -17.37 5.61
N ALA A 76 -0.87 -16.19 6.20
CA ALA A 76 -0.14 -15.90 7.44
C ALA A 76 -0.68 -16.74 8.62
N GLU A 77 -1.99 -16.87 8.74
CA GLU A 77 -2.65 -17.72 9.74
C GLU A 77 -2.23 -19.18 9.61
N LYS A 78 -2.28 -19.75 8.40
CA LYS A 78 -1.85 -21.14 8.12
C LYS A 78 -0.38 -21.37 8.48
N ILE A 79 0.47 -20.38 8.27
CA ILE A 79 1.89 -20.44 8.60
C ILE A 79 2.13 -20.19 10.11
N GLY A 80 1.23 -19.48 10.77
CA GLY A 80 1.32 -19.07 12.17
C GLY A 80 2.16 -17.81 12.35
N VAL A 81 2.03 -16.82 11.45
CA VAL A 81 2.56 -15.46 11.60
C VAL A 81 1.49 -14.61 12.25
N PRO A 82 1.74 -13.99 13.41
CA PRO A 82 0.74 -13.15 14.06
C PRO A 82 0.52 -11.85 13.29
N GLU A 83 -0.72 -11.37 13.28
CA GLU A 83 -1.15 -10.19 12.52
C GLU A 83 -0.30 -8.95 12.83
N HIS A 84 0.06 -8.73 14.11
CA HIS A 84 0.86 -7.59 14.53
C HIS A 84 2.30 -7.57 13.95
N GLN A 85 2.77 -8.67 13.36
CA GLN A 85 4.04 -8.74 12.63
C GLN A 85 3.88 -8.41 11.14
N MET A 86 2.66 -8.34 10.63
CA MET A 86 2.41 -8.07 9.22
C MET A 86 2.15 -6.59 8.99
N ILE A 87 2.76 -6.07 7.94
CA ILE A 87 2.48 -4.76 7.40
C ILE A 87 2.04 -4.98 5.97
N LEU A 88 0.77 -4.73 5.69
CA LEU A 88 0.26 -4.76 4.32
C LEU A 88 0.27 -3.35 3.75
N ALA A 89 0.76 -3.22 2.52
CA ALA A 89 1.01 -1.93 1.91
C ALA A 89 0.62 -1.86 0.44
N GLY A 90 0.18 -0.66 0.03
CA GLY A 90 0.15 -0.28 -1.36
C GLY A 90 1.45 0.39 -1.75
N ASP A 91 2.01 0.00 -2.90
CA ASP A 91 3.29 0.52 -3.40
C ASP A 91 3.10 1.28 -4.70
N HIS A 92 3.63 2.52 -4.76
CA HIS A 92 3.50 3.44 -5.90
C HIS A 92 2.04 3.63 -6.36
N LEU A 93 1.11 3.81 -5.40
CA LEU A 93 -0.29 4.06 -5.74
C LEU A 93 -0.47 5.47 -6.28
N GLY A 94 -1.02 5.56 -7.49
CA GLY A 94 -1.20 6.82 -8.19
C GLY A 94 -1.67 6.63 -9.63
N PRO A 95 -1.59 7.68 -10.47
CA PRO A 95 -2.19 7.67 -11.80
C PRO A 95 -1.43 6.86 -12.85
N LEU A 96 -0.24 6.31 -12.55
CA LEU A 96 0.60 5.61 -13.53
C LEU A 96 -0.14 4.51 -14.31
N THR A 97 -0.97 3.72 -13.63
CA THR A 97 -1.74 2.63 -14.27
C THR A 97 -2.69 3.16 -15.35
N TRP A 98 -3.09 4.41 -15.25
CA TRP A 98 -4.00 5.08 -16.17
C TRP A 98 -3.36 6.29 -16.87
N GLN A 99 -2.05 6.25 -17.08
CA GLN A 99 -1.28 7.34 -17.69
C GLN A 99 -1.75 7.73 -19.11
N ASN A 100 -2.48 6.84 -19.78
CA ASN A 100 -3.05 7.10 -21.11
C ASN A 100 -4.34 7.94 -21.09
N LEU A 101 -4.87 8.24 -19.89
CA LEU A 101 -6.06 9.05 -19.70
C LEU A 101 -5.69 10.49 -19.31
N PRO A 102 -6.58 11.47 -19.58
CA PRO A 102 -6.43 12.81 -19.04
C PRO A 102 -6.36 12.83 -17.51
N GLU A 103 -5.75 13.87 -16.94
CA GLU A 103 -5.54 14.00 -15.49
C GLU A 103 -6.82 13.72 -14.69
N LYS A 104 -7.93 14.33 -15.10
CA LYS A 104 -9.19 14.17 -14.36
C LYS A 104 -9.57 12.69 -14.20
N GLU A 105 -9.58 11.94 -15.31
CA GLU A 105 -9.99 10.53 -15.30
C GLU A 105 -8.96 9.63 -14.58
N ALA A 106 -7.67 9.88 -14.82
CA ALA A 106 -6.59 9.13 -14.15
C ALA A 106 -6.61 9.35 -12.64
N MET A 107 -6.85 10.59 -12.20
CA MET A 107 -6.95 10.92 -10.77
C MET A 107 -8.23 10.40 -10.14
N ASP A 108 -9.38 10.44 -10.82
CA ASP A 108 -10.63 9.86 -10.31
C ASP A 108 -10.43 8.35 -9.99
N LYS A 109 -9.77 7.61 -10.91
CA LYS A 109 -9.43 6.19 -10.69
C LYS A 109 -8.41 5.99 -9.58
N SER A 110 -7.44 6.89 -9.46
CA SER A 110 -6.41 6.82 -8.41
C SER A 110 -6.97 7.12 -7.01
N ILE A 111 -7.96 8.01 -6.92
CA ILE A 111 -8.70 8.31 -5.69
C ILE A 111 -9.42 7.05 -5.20
N GLU A 112 -10.16 6.38 -6.09
CA GLU A 112 -10.85 5.13 -5.79
C GLU A 112 -9.86 4.04 -5.34
N LEU A 113 -8.76 3.86 -6.10
CA LEU A 113 -7.70 2.90 -5.78
C LEU A 113 -7.18 3.07 -4.35
N VAL A 114 -6.73 4.29 -4.03
CA VAL A 114 -6.11 4.59 -2.73
C VAL A 114 -7.12 4.46 -1.59
N TYR A 115 -8.36 4.89 -1.81
CA TYR A 115 -9.46 4.71 -0.86
C TYR A 115 -9.69 3.21 -0.58
N GLU A 116 -9.78 2.37 -1.62
CA GLU A 116 -10.03 0.93 -1.48
C GLU A 116 -8.89 0.20 -0.73
N TYR A 117 -7.62 0.58 -0.98
CA TYR A 117 -6.50 0.05 -0.21
C TYR A 117 -6.61 0.40 1.28
N ALA A 118 -6.84 1.67 1.61
CA ALA A 118 -7.00 2.11 2.99
C ALA A 118 -8.21 1.45 3.65
N ARG A 119 -9.34 1.37 2.94
CA ARG A 119 -10.58 0.76 3.40
C ARG A 119 -10.46 -0.75 3.63
N ALA A 120 -9.59 -1.43 2.87
CA ALA A 120 -9.30 -2.85 3.05
C ALA A 120 -8.43 -3.15 4.28
N GLY A 121 -7.78 -2.15 4.88
CA GLY A 121 -6.95 -2.31 6.08
C GLY A 121 -5.44 -2.28 5.84
N PHE A 122 -5.00 -1.81 4.67
CA PHE A 122 -3.58 -1.60 4.42
C PHE A 122 -3.05 -0.47 5.29
N THR A 123 -2.00 -0.72 6.06
CA THR A 123 -1.48 0.23 7.07
C THR A 123 -0.31 1.09 6.58
N LYS A 124 0.22 0.82 5.40
CA LYS A 124 1.18 1.68 4.70
C LYS A 124 0.67 1.94 3.28
N ILE A 125 0.53 3.20 2.93
CA ILE A 125 0.14 3.63 1.57
C ILE A 125 1.27 4.49 1.02
N HIS A 126 1.97 3.98 0.00
CA HIS A 126 2.98 4.72 -0.75
C HIS A 126 2.31 5.40 -1.94
N LEU A 127 2.15 6.71 -1.88
CA LEU A 127 1.58 7.52 -2.96
C LEU A 127 2.68 7.94 -3.93
N ASP A 128 2.44 7.75 -5.22
CA ASP A 128 3.31 8.23 -6.28
C ASP A 128 2.50 9.02 -7.32
N THR A 129 2.74 10.32 -7.37
CA THR A 129 2.11 11.27 -8.30
C THR A 129 3.13 11.96 -9.21
N SER A 130 4.34 11.41 -9.28
CA SER A 130 5.43 11.94 -10.11
C SER A 130 5.34 11.56 -11.59
N MET A 131 4.50 10.58 -11.92
CA MET A 131 4.33 10.09 -13.29
C MET A 131 3.31 10.95 -14.04
N LYS A 132 3.61 11.17 -15.34
CA LYS A 132 2.76 11.95 -16.24
C LYS A 132 1.51 11.18 -16.65
N VAL A 133 0.48 11.93 -17.00
CA VAL A 133 -0.75 11.47 -17.64
C VAL A 133 -0.91 12.11 -19.03
N ALA A 134 -1.93 11.72 -19.78
CA ALA A 134 -2.02 12.01 -21.21
C ALA A 134 -2.02 13.52 -21.58
N ASP A 135 -2.57 14.36 -20.73
CA ASP A 135 -2.69 15.82 -20.95
C ASP A 135 -1.67 16.66 -20.16
N ASP A 136 -0.68 16.01 -19.54
CA ASP A 136 0.42 16.72 -18.90
C ASP A 136 1.36 17.37 -19.94
N PRO A 137 1.94 18.53 -19.61
CA PRO A 137 2.86 19.22 -20.50
C PRO A 137 4.11 18.39 -20.78
N GLU A 138 4.83 18.71 -21.87
CA GLU A 138 6.14 18.10 -22.14
C GLU A 138 7.16 18.41 -21.01
N GLY A 139 8.14 17.51 -20.85
CA GLY A 139 9.18 17.64 -19.83
C GLY A 139 8.77 17.04 -18.47
N LEU A 140 9.39 17.53 -17.40
CA LEU A 140 9.11 17.07 -16.03
C LEU A 140 7.87 17.76 -15.46
N LEU A 141 7.12 17.04 -14.62
CA LEU A 141 6.03 17.65 -13.86
C LEU A 141 6.55 18.67 -12.87
N SER A 142 5.80 19.74 -12.66
CA SER A 142 6.11 20.71 -11.62
C SER A 142 5.89 20.11 -10.23
N THR A 143 6.66 20.59 -9.25
CA THR A 143 6.49 20.18 -7.85
C THR A 143 5.09 20.48 -7.33
N GLU A 144 4.48 21.57 -7.80
CA GLU A 144 3.11 21.97 -7.44
C GLU A 144 2.08 20.95 -7.93
N THR A 145 2.23 20.44 -9.18
CA THR A 145 1.34 19.41 -9.72
C THR A 145 1.47 18.12 -8.94
N ILE A 146 2.71 17.67 -8.68
CA ILE A 146 2.99 16.47 -7.90
C ILE A 146 2.38 16.59 -6.49
N ALA A 147 2.62 17.70 -5.81
CA ALA A 147 2.13 17.95 -4.45
C ALA A 147 0.59 18.03 -4.40
N ARG A 148 -0.03 18.72 -5.36
CA ARG A 148 -1.50 18.83 -5.47
C ARG A 148 -2.14 17.45 -5.65
N ARG A 149 -1.65 16.64 -6.58
CA ARG A 149 -2.13 15.26 -6.79
C ARG A 149 -1.92 14.40 -5.54
N GLY A 150 -0.74 14.48 -4.93
CA GLY A 150 -0.44 13.76 -3.68
C GLY A 150 -1.38 14.14 -2.54
N ALA A 151 -1.69 15.42 -2.36
CA ALA A 151 -2.64 15.89 -1.34
C ALA A 151 -4.07 15.37 -1.58
N ILE A 152 -4.50 15.25 -2.83
CA ILE A 152 -5.80 14.67 -3.19
C ILE A 152 -5.84 13.18 -2.78
N LEU A 153 -4.82 12.41 -3.16
CA LEU A 153 -4.75 10.98 -2.84
C LEU A 153 -4.60 10.73 -1.33
N TYR A 154 -3.85 11.57 -0.62
CA TYR A 154 -3.77 11.50 0.83
C TYR A 154 -5.15 11.64 1.50
N LYS A 155 -5.97 12.59 1.04
CA LYS A 155 -7.34 12.75 1.56
C LYS A 155 -8.21 11.52 1.30
N ALA A 156 -8.03 10.86 0.14
CA ALA A 156 -8.73 9.61 -0.17
C ALA A 156 -8.31 8.47 0.76
N ALA A 157 -6.99 8.33 1.03
CA ALA A 157 -6.48 7.36 1.99
C ALA A 157 -7.05 7.59 3.39
N MET A 158 -7.03 8.85 3.86
CA MET A 158 -7.56 9.20 5.18
C MET A 158 -9.05 8.90 5.30
N LYS A 159 -9.84 9.21 4.26
CA LYS A 159 -11.27 8.89 4.24
C LYS A 159 -11.51 7.37 4.39
N GLY A 160 -10.82 6.55 3.59
CA GLY A 160 -10.93 5.08 3.68
C GLY A 160 -10.52 4.54 5.05
N TYR A 161 -9.45 5.07 5.62
CA TYR A 161 -8.99 4.70 6.97
C TYR A 161 -10.01 5.10 8.06
N GLU A 162 -10.54 6.32 8.03
CA GLU A 162 -11.50 6.80 9.02
C GLU A 162 -12.80 5.98 9.01
N GLU A 163 -13.30 5.63 7.81
CA GLU A 163 -14.46 4.77 7.67
C GLU A 163 -14.18 3.34 8.18
N LEU A 164 -13.00 2.77 7.89
CA LEU A 164 -12.61 1.48 8.43
C LEU A 164 -12.52 1.50 9.95
N LYS A 165 -11.91 2.55 10.50
CA LYS A 165 -11.75 2.73 11.95
C LYS A 165 -13.09 2.90 12.66
N ALA A 166 -14.06 3.56 12.03
CA ALA A 166 -15.42 3.68 12.58
C ALA A 166 -16.13 2.31 12.70
N GLU A 167 -15.86 1.38 11.77
CA GLU A 167 -16.40 0.02 11.80
C GLU A 167 -15.58 -0.95 12.66
N LYS A 168 -14.27 -0.74 12.74
CA LYS A 168 -13.31 -1.56 13.49
C LYS A 168 -12.39 -0.66 14.32
N PRO A 169 -12.79 -0.23 15.52
CA PRO A 169 -12.02 0.71 16.34
C PRO A 169 -10.60 0.26 16.71
N ASP A 170 -10.33 -1.06 16.70
CA ASP A 170 -9.05 -1.66 17.06
C ASP A 170 -8.03 -1.70 15.91
N VAL A 171 -8.39 -1.21 14.71
CA VAL A 171 -7.45 -1.11 13.58
C VAL A 171 -6.40 -0.04 13.89
N LEU A 172 -5.13 -0.40 13.71
CA LEU A 172 -3.94 0.45 13.97
C LEU A 172 -3.74 1.52 12.89
#